data_a4f1dcd11ac742c9d2e0f0e6cea625c3
#
_entry.id   a4f1dcd11ac742c9d2e0f0e6cea625c3
#
_cell.length_a   1.000
_cell.length_b   1.000
_cell.length_c   1.000
_cell.angle_alpha   90.00
_cell.angle_beta   90.00
_cell.angle_gamma   90.00
#
_symmetry.space_group_name_H-M   'P 1'
#
loop_
_entity.id
_entity.type
_entity.pdbx_description
1 polymer ?
#
loop_
_entity_poly.entity_id
_entity_poly.type
_entity_poly.pdbx_seq_one_letter_code
_entity_poly.pdbx_strand_id
1 'polypeptide(L)'
;MSQKASIIKCQKCGYVSNMISDTCIKCGSRLEKICGDCGFSNAVEKNHCDQCGVLLTLKPPVPNATTSIGALSKNFSQQAPAKEATPPEKPKFQFEMQPISETVAEKEASFRSRSPGNFHPGPAPVAPPPAVKPPAPAAPAMPPKTDKKILTSRISISSKNITGGLVIAGLLAVLGFFLYLIAAPHMPKFSLKMAANSYLKRLSTGRYIEAYSMLSTNSKSACPMKTYVDYNIQYYGKAPSWEFKDINVFIMETDAAMVRYQLRVGTEPWRTDYISFVKEHDRWTRPYIWLLFDPIDTAIAKQDYPQALFLAQKLYLTDPMDPRTAGYLCVSEFFMGLYDKAADSCRKTIRSAEAYPVGFSAEEIFWFKFYYADSLRFVQKFELALDEYGELLKSQTVSTKEQCTLFLSRADAYVKINRYDSALDDMLKADGTCADEPSRAEVVKRMRFMNGDARADAVSFAQRTKPRTDLPPFLELRRKELEATAARLGPKNMRYMPKDNWVAAHLTGPEYRVVLRQESLNQRTRQNDVKNVYEFMVNLWTGGIRLKEGVLPPKQAAPVQK
;
A
#
# COMPACT_ATOMS: atom_id res chain seq x y z
N MET A 1 -14.07 -13.17 -34.13
CA MET A 1 -14.21 -13.64 -32.73
C MET A 1 -13.28 -12.80 -31.88
N SER A 2 -13.81 -12.06 -30.90
CA SER A 2 -13.00 -11.21 -30.01
C SER A 2 -12.26 -12.10 -29.02
N GLN A 3 -10.92 -12.10 -29.04
CA GLN A 3 -10.09 -12.82 -28.06
C GLN A 3 -10.32 -12.24 -26.68
N LYS A 4 -10.62 -13.10 -25.71
CA LYS A 4 -10.72 -12.71 -24.30
C LYS A 4 -9.32 -12.55 -23.70
N ALA A 5 -9.11 -11.47 -22.97
CA ALA A 5 -7.82 -11.22 -22.31
C ALA A 5 -7.49 -12.29 -21.25
N SER A 6 -6.25 -12.73 -21.22
CA SER A 6 -5.72 -13.63 -20.21
C SER A 6 -5.43 -12.90 -18.89
N ILE A 7 -5.47 -13.60 -17.77
CA ILE A 7 -5.18 -13.06 -16.45
C ILE A 7 -4.06 -13.88 -15.79
N ILE A 8 -3.22 -13.26 -14.98
CA ILE A 8 -2.23 -13.95 -14.15
C ILE A 8 -2.84 -14.16 -12.76
N LYS A 9 -2.93 -15.43 -12.32
CA LYS A 9 -3.61 -15.82 -11.08
C LYS A 9 -2.77 -16.81 -10.27
N CYS A 10 -2.81 -16.70 -8.95
CA CYS A 10 -2.24 -17.67 -8.04
C CYS A 10 -3.28 -18.76 -7.71
N GLN A 11 -2.97 -20.01 -8.03
CA GLN A 11 -3.86 -21.15 -7.73
C GLN A 11 -4.02 -21.39 -6.22
N LYS A 12 -2.98 -21.08 -5.42
CA LYS A 12 -3.00 -21.33 -3.98
C LYS A 12 -3.86 -20.35 -3.18
N CYS A 13 -3.78 -19.03 -3.50
CA CYS A 13 -4.47 -18.00 -2.72
C CYS A 13 -5.49 -17.19 -3.53
N GLY A 14 -5.69 -17.51 -4.81
CA GLY A 14 -6.64 -16.82 -5.68
C GLY A 14 -6.22 -15.41 -6.14
N TYR A 15 -5.06 -14.90 -5.70
CA TYR A 15 -4.56 -13.58 -6.06
C TYR A 15 -4.40 -13.43 -7.57
N VAL A 16 -4.96 -12.35 -8.13
CA VAL A 16 -4.78 -11.98 -9.55
C VAL A 16 -3.70 -10.93 -9.64
N SER A 17 -2.65 -11.20 -10.41
CA SER A 17 -1.52 -10.30 -10.62
C SER A 17 -1.66 -9.55 -11.94
N ASN A 18 -1.42 -8.25 -11.92
CA ASN A 18 -1.31 -7.41 -13.12
C ASN A 18 0.15 -7.29 -13.59
N MET A 19 1.09 -7.90 -12.87
CA MET A 19 2.51 -7.91 -13.21
C MET A 19 2.94 -9.30 -13.68
N ILE A 20 3.84 -9.34 -14.66
CA ILE A 20 4.49 -10.56 -15.12
C ILE A 20 5.56 -10.91 -14.07
N SER A 21 5.21 -11.81 -13.17
CA SER A 21 6.09 -12.36 -12.13
C SER A 21 5.85 -13.85 -12.02
N ASP A 22 6.87 -14.62 -11.71
CA ASP A 22 6.76 -16.06 -11.55
C ASP A 22 6.24 -16.46 -10.18
N THR A 23 6.27 -15.54 -9.22
CA THR A 23 5.88 -15.79 -7.83
C THR A 23 4.80 -14.85 -7.35
N CYS A 24 3.85 -15.39 -6.60
CA CYS A 24 2.77 -14.66 -5.98
C CYS A 24 3.29 -13.81 -4.82
N ILE A 25 3.10 -12.50 -4.90
CA ILE A 25 3.51 -11.56 -3.85
C ILE A 25 2.76 -11.78 -2.53
N LYS A 26 1.58 -12.45 -2.57
CA LYS A 26 0.74 -12.69 -1.39
C LYS A 26 1.14 -13.94 -0.60
N CYS A 27 1.60 -14.99 -1.27
CA CYS A 27 1.86 -16.28 -0.60
C CYS A 27 3.12 -17.01 -1.07
N GLY A 28 3.96 -16.38 -1.90
CA GLY A 28 5.20 -16.95 -2.42
C GLY A 28 5.05 -18.14 -3.40
N SER A 29 3.81 -18.56 -3.71
CA SER A 29 3.56 -19.66 -4.65
C SER A 29 3.69 -19.20 -6.08
N ARG A 30 3.92 -20.16 -7.00
CA ARG A 30 4.04 -19.87 -8.43
C ARG A 30 2.73 -19.28 -8.98
N LEU A 31 2.87 -18.26 -9.82
CA LEU A 31 1.76 -17.64 -10.56
C LEU A 31 1.56 -18.38 -11.90
N GLU A 32 0.33 -18.35 -12.41
CA GLU A 32 -0.05 -18.96 -13.66
C GLU A 32 -0.88 -18.00 -14.51
N LYS A 33 -0.71 -18.08 -15.84
CA LYS A 33 -1.46 -17.29 -16.81
C LYS A 33 -2.68 -18.09 -17.26
N ILE A 34 -3.87 -17.62 -16.90
CA ILE A 34 -5.14 -18.26 -17.27
C ILE A 34 -5.58 -17.76 -18.62
N CYS A 35 -5.80 -18.67 -19.56
CA CYS A 35 -6.31 -18.35 -20.89
C CYS A 35 -7.74 -17.79 -20.81
N GLY A 36 -7.97 -16.61 -21.42
CA GLY A 36 -9.29 -15.97 -21.41
C GLY A 36 -10.35 -16.73 -22.22
N ASP A 37 -9.94 -17.54 -23.21
CA ASP A 37 -10.87 -18.25 -24.10
C ASP A 37 -11.26 -19.64 -23.58
N CYS A 38 -10.30 -20.45 -23.09
CA CYS A 38 -10.58 -21.81 -22.63
C CYS A 38 -10.41 -22.03 -21.11
N GLY A 39 -9.91 -21.04 -20.38
CA GLY A 39 -9.69 -21.13 -18.93
C GLY A 39 -8.49 -21.99 -18.49
N PHE A 40 -7.70 -22.52 -19.44
CA PHE A 40 -6.55 -23.37 -19.11
C PHE A 40 -5.41 -22.56 -18.48
N SER A 41 -4.75 -23.17 -17.50
CA SER A 41 -3.65 -22.57 -16.75
C SER A 41 -2.32 -22.85 -17.46
N ASN A 42 -1.57 -21.81 -17.76
CA ASN A 42 -0.28 -21.86 -18.45
C ASN A 42 0.80 -21.22 -17.58
N ALA A 43 2.07 -21.59 -17.81
CA ALA A 43 3.18 -20.90 -17.20
C ALA A 43 3.22 -19.43 -17.64
N VAL A 44 3.64 -18.51 -16.74
CA VAL A 44 3.54 -17.05 -16.95
C VAL A 44 4.36 -16.59 -18.16
N GLU A 45 5.47 -17.26 -18.44
CA GLU A 45 6.37 -16.99 -19.56
C GLU A 45 5.80 -17.37 -20.94
N LYS A 46 4.73 -18.19 -21.00
CA LYS A 46 4.17 -18.66 -22.27
C LYS A 46 3.36 -17.58 -22.99
N ASN A 47 3.52 -17.53 -24.31
CA ASN A 47 2.79 -16.61 -25.17
C ASN A 47 1.56 -17.24 -25.84
N HIS A 48 1.45 -18.57 -25.87
CA HIS A 48 0.32 -19.31 -26.41
C HIS A 48 -0.22 -20.31 -25.40
N CYS A 49 -1.52 -20.53 -25.44
CA CYS A 49 -2.19 -21.49 -24.58
C CYS A 49 -1.88 -22.93 -25.04
N ASP A 50 -1.42 -23.77 -24.11
CA ASP A 50 -1.08 -25.17 -24.41
C ASP A 50 -2.29 -26.00 -24.81
N GLN A 51 -3.50 -25.60 -24.41
CA GLN A 51 -4.71 -26.37 -24.69
C GLN A 51 -5.40 -25.94 -25.99
N CYS A 52 -5.54 -24.62 -26.28
CA CYS A 52 -6.28 -24.14 -27.43
C CYS A 52 -5.46 -23.37 -28.45
N GLY A 53 -4.13 -23.21 -28.22
CA GLY A 53 -3.21 -22.54 -29.15
C GLY A 53 -3.38 -21.02 -29.27
N VAL A 54 -4.36 -20.42 -28.59
CA VAL A 54 -4.63 -18.98 -28.67
C VAL A 54 -3.52 -18.17 -28.02
N LEU A 55 -3.20 -16.99 -28.57
CA LEU A 55 -2.21 -16.06 -28.02
C LEU A 55 -2.67 -15.54 -26.65
N LEU A 56 -1.85 -15.71 -25.61
CA LEU A 56 -2.12 -15.28 -24.24
C LEU A 56 -1.79 -13.78 -24.06
N THR A 57 -2.65 -12.92 -24.59
CA THR A 57 -2.51 -11.46 -24.47
C THR A 57 -3.01 -11.01 -23.10
N LEU A 58 -2.13 -10.38 -22.31
CA LEU A 58 -2.53 -9.62 -21.13
C LEU A 58 -3.10 -8.29 -21.61
N LYS A 59 -4.24 -7.89 -21.06
CA LYS A 59 -4.83 -6.59 -21.38
C LYS A 59 -3.85 -5.50 -20.93
N PRO A 60 -3.35 -4.63 -21.84
CA PRO A 60 -2.57 -3.49 -21.40
C PRO A 60 -3.45 -2.61 -20.50
N PRO A 61 -2.89 -1.96 -19.46
CA PRO A 61 -3.63 -0.99 -18.68
C PRO A 61 -4.12 0.09 -19.65
N VAL A 62 -5.44 0.28 -19.72
CA VAL A 62 -6.07 1.28 -20.60
C VAL A 62 -5.61 2.66 -20.11
N PRO A 63 -4.98 3.50 -20.96
CA PRO A 63 -4.69 4.87 -20.58
C PRO A 63 -6.02 5.63 -20.54
N ASN A 64 -6.53 5.90 -19.35
CA ASN A 64 -7.73 6.70 -19.19
C ASN A 64 -7.43 8.18 -19.41
N ALA A 65 -8.39 8.79 -20.10
CA ALA A 65 -8.45 10.15 -20.55
C ALA A 65 -8.21 11.19 -19.46
N THR A 66 -7.40 12.19 -19.85
CA THR A 66 -7.38 13.60 -19.41
C THR A 66 -8.38 13.98 -18.32
N THR A 67 -7.90 14.10 -17.09
CA THR A 67 -8.52 14.91 -16.06
C THR A 67 -7.59 16.08 -15.70
N SER A 68 -8.17 17.24 -15.56
CA SER A 68 -7.53 18.55 -15.49
C SER A 68 -6.51 18.68 -14.35
N ILE A 69 -5.29 18.96 -14.70
CA ILE A 69 -4.08 19.11 -13.89
C ILE A 69 -4.12 20.31 -12.90
N GLY A 70 -5.24 21.04 -12.84
CA GLY A 70 -5.31 22.34 -12.16
C GLY A 70 -5.43 22.34 -10.64
N ALA A 71 -5.71 21.22 -9.99
CA ALA A 71 -6.07 21.21 -8.55
C ALA A 71 -4.89 20.98 -7.59
N LEU A 72 -3.84 20.31 -8.00
CA LEU A 72 -2.76 19.85 -7.11
C LEU A 72 -1.62 20.84 -6.89
N SER A 73 -1.41 21.77 -7.79
CA SER A 73 -0.36 22.79 -7.63
C SER A 73 -0.65 23.82 -6.53
N LYS A 74 -1.92 23.97 -6.15
CA LYS A 74 -2.30 24.96 -5.14
C LYS A 74 -1.80 24.66 -3.73
N ASN A 75 -1.54 23.41 -3.41
CA ASN A 75 -1.21 23.00 -2.04
C ASN A 75 0.27 23.07 -1.68
N PHE A 76 1.17 23.22 -2.66
CA PHE A 76 2.60 23.20 -2.39
C PHE A 76 3.23 24.59 -2.15
N SER A 77 2.51 25.67 -2.51
CA SER A 77 2.99 27.04 -2.35
C SER A 77 2.09 27.93 -1.49
N GLN A 78 0.98 27.41 -0.95
CA GLN A 78 0.05 28.20 -0.17
C GLN A 78 0.26 28.06 1.34
N GLN A 79 1.47 28.34 1.80
CA GLN A 79 1.66 28.96 3.11
C GLN A 79 2.10 30.42 2.92
N ALA A 80 1.34 31.18 2.16
CA ALA A 80 1.37 32.63 2.22
C ALA A 80 0.36 33.10 3.30
N PRO A 81 0.66 34.16 4.06
CA PRO A 81 -0.22 34.63 5.14
C PRO A 81 -1.57 35.05 4.58
N ALA A 82 -2.62 34.61 5.25
CA ALA A 82 -4.02 34.82 4.90
C ALA A 82 -4.35 36.31 4.76
N LYS A 83 -4.82 36.72 3.57
CA LYS A 83 -5.91 37.68 3.47
C LYS A 83 -7.21 36.89 3.49
N GLU A 84 -8.14 37.31 4.34
CA GLU A 84 -9.48 36.76 4.44
C GLU A 84 -10.11 36.61 3.05
N ALA A 85 -10.13 35.38 2.58
CA ALA A 85 -10.91 34.94 1.44
C ALA A 85 -11.41 33.54 1.79
N THR A 86 -12.67 33.28 1.52
CA THR A 86 -13.43 32.03 1.64
C THR A 86 -12.54 30.77 1.75
N PRO A 87 -12.82 29.86 2.70
CA PRO A 87 -11.95 28.73 2.99
C PRO A 87 -11.66 27.94 1.70
N PRO A 88 -10.36 27.68 1.39
CA PRO A 88 -10.03 26.85 0.26
C PRO A 88 -10.59 25.45 0.49
N GLU A 89 -11.20 24.88 -0.54
CA GLU A 89 -11.58 23.46 -0.54
C GLU A 89 -10.36 22.63 -0.08
N LYS A 90 -10.56 21.91 1.00
CA LYS A 90 -9.55 21.03 1.60
C LYS A 90 -9.08 20.01 0.55
N PRO A 91 -7.78 19.68 0.48
CA PRO A 91 -7.35 18.54 -0.31
C PRO A 91 -8.09 17.31 0.20
N LYS A 92 -8.80 16.66 -0.70
CA LYS A 92 -9.64 15.51 -0.36
C LYS A 92 -8.78 14.25 -0.19
N PHE A 93 -7.98 14.17 0.86
CA PHE A 93 -7.72 12.92 1.52
C PHE A 93 -8.94 12.60 2.40
N GLN A 94 -10.08 12.41 1.80
CA GLN A 94 -11.24 11.85 2.48
C GLN A 94 -11.06 10.34 2.54
N PHE A 95 -10.25 9.88 3.48
CA PHE A 95 -10.34 8.52 3.97
C PHE A 95 -11.59 8.43 4.84
N GLU A 96 -12.72 8.24 4.20
CA GLU A 96 -13.90 7.80 4.90
C GLU A 96 -13.65 6.36 5.32
N MET A 97 -13.18 6.17 6.56
CA MET A 97 -13.05 4.86 7.16
C MET A 97 -14.44 4.25 7.28
N GLN A 98 -14.71 3.22 6.49
CA GLN A 98 -15.78 2.31 6.84
C GLN A 98 -15.41 1.61 8.16
N PRO A 99 -16.36 1.41 9.08
CA PRO A 99 -16.09 0.76 10.35
C PRO A 99 -15.46 -0.62 10.10
N ILE A 100 -14.42 -0.93 10.86
CA ILE A 100 -13.62 -2.17 10.78
C ILE A 100 -14.45 -3.34 11.36
N SER A 101 -15.62 -3.60 10.83
CA SER A 101 -16.50 -4.68 11.29
C SER A 101 -16.67 -5.83 10.28
N GLU A 102 -16.13 -5.69 9.07
CA GLU A 102 -16.15 -6.82 8.14
C GLU A 102 -14.93 -7.69 8.32
N THR A 103 -15.14 -8.91 8.79
CA THR A 103 -14.11 -9.96 8.79
C THR A 103 -13.63 -10.21 7.36
N VAL A 104 -12.37 -10.63 7.20
CA VAL A 104 -11.77 -10.93 5.88
C VAL A 104 -12.64 -11.89 5.06
N ALA A 105 -13.40 -12.77 5.72
CA ALA A 105 -14.33 -13.71 5.09
C ALA A 105 -15.56 -13.04 4.46
N GLU A 106 -16.09 -11.95 5.03
CA GLU A 106 -17.22 -11.21 4.47
C GLU A 106 -16.81 -10.34 3.28
N LYS A 107 -15.59 -9.81 3.28
CA LYS A 107 -15.04 -9.11 2.10
C LYS A 107 -14.85 -10.05 0.91
N GLU A 108 -14.46 -11.29 1.12
CA GLU A 108 -14.39 -12.30 0.04
C GLU A 108 -15.77 -12.69 -0.51
N ALA A 109 -16.82 -12.66 0.31
CA ALA A 109 -18.19 -12.97 -0.11
C ALA A 109 -18.84 -11.82 -0.91
N SER A 110 -18.60 -10.56 -0.56
CA SER A 110 -19.15 -9.40 -1.28
C SER A 110 -18.53 -9.20 -2.66
N PHE A 111 -17.30 -9.66 -2.87
CA PHE A 111 -16.62 -9.61 -4.18
C PHE A 111 -17.20 -10.59 -5.21
N ARG A 112 -17.95 -11.62 -4.78
CA ARG A 112 -18.53 -12.65 -5.68
C ARG A 112 -19.91 -12.29 -6.25
N SER A 113 -20.58 -11.22 -5.81
CA SER A 113 -21.97 -10.94 -6.14
C SER A 113 -22.23 -9.82 -7.14
N ARG A 114 -21.21 -9.19 -7.75
CA ARG A 114 -21.44 -8.16 -8.80
C ARG A 114 -21.17 -8.70 -10.19
N SER A 115 -22.26 -9.02 -10.90
CA SER A 115 -22.26 -9.32 -12.35
C SER A 115 -21.93 -8.06 -13.17
N PRO A 116 -21.18 -8.19 -14.27
CA PRO A 116 -20.84 -7.05 -15.13
C PRO A 116 -22.03 -6.66 -16.02
N GLY A 117 -22.41 -5.38 -15.95
CA GLY A 117 -23.39 -4.77 -16.85
C GLY A 117 -22.84 -4.60 -18.28
N ASN A 118 -23.73 -4.76 -19.26
CA ASN A 118 -23.51 -4.68 -20.68
C ASN A 118 -22.92 -3.33 -21.14
N PHE A 119 -21.81 -3.36 -21.90
CA PHE A 119 -21.34 -2.25 -22.70
C PHE A 119 -21.52 -2.53 -24.20
N HIS A 120 -22.19 -1.62 -24.90
CA HIS A 120 -22.28 -1.59 -26.36
C HIS A 120 -20.98 -1.02 -26.96
N PRO A 121 -20.49 -1.55 -28.08
CA PRO A 121 -19.29 -1.03 -28.76
C PRO A 121 -19.62 0.15 -29.68
N GLY A 122 -18.87 1.23 -29.58
CA GLY A 122 -18.82 2.33 -30.53
C GLY A 122 -17.86 2.04 -31.69
N PRO A 123 -17.96 2.79 -32.81
CA PRO A 123 -17.30 2.44 -34.07
C PRO A 123 -15.79 2.63 -34.07
N ALA A 124 -15.11 1.80 -34.87
CA ALA A 124 -13.65 1.71 -34.98
C ALA A 124 -13.00 2.97 -35.60
N PRO A 125 -11.79 3.37 -35.15
CA PRO A 125 -11.03 4.44 -35.79
C PRO A 125 -10.32 3.98 -37.07
N VAL A 126 -10.32 4.88 -38.05
CA VAL A 126 -9.69 4.76 -39.36
C VAL A 126 -8.16 4.77 -39.22
N ALA A 127 -7.48 3.91 -39.98
CA ALA A 127 -6.04 3.78 -40.02
C ALA A 127 -5.34 5.04 -40.61
N PRO A 128 -4.18 5.47 -40.06
CA PRO A 128 -3.40 6.55 -40.66
C PRO A 128 -2.60 6.09 -41.88
N PRO A 129 -2.32 7.00 -42.85
CA PRO A 129 -1.60 6.69 -44.07
C PRO A 129 -0.11 6.40 -43.80
N PRO A 130 0.59 5.70 -44.72
CA PRO A 130 1.96 5.24 -44.52
C PRO A 130 2.97 6.40 -44.51
N ALA A 131 3.90 6.32 -43.57
CA ALA A 131 4.98 7.31 -43.38
C ALA A 131 5.97 7.28 -44.54
N VAL A 132 6.20 8.46 -45.15
CA VAL A 132 7.23 8.73 -46.15
C VAL A 132 8.59 8.72 -45.45
N LYS A 133 9.53 7.89 -45.94
CA LYS A 133 10.92 7.87 -45.50
C LYS A 133 11.61 9.20 -45.79
N PRO A 134 12.30 9.83 -44.84
CA PRO A 134 13.17 10.98 -45.13
C PRO A 134 14.43 10.54 -45.88
N PRO A 135 14.94 11.39 -46.80
CA PRO A 135 16.18 11.09 -47.53
C PRO A 135 17.40 11.12 -46.59
N ALA A 136 18.37 10.25 -46.89
CA ALA A 136 19.62 10.14 -46.16
C ALA A 136 20.42 11.45 -46.17
N PRO A 137 21.06 11.82 -45.02
CA PRO A 137 21.91 12.98 -44.97
C PRO A 137 23.18 12.80 -45.81
N ALA A 138 23.49 13.80 -46.62
CA ALA A 138 24.72 13.88 -47.39
C ALA A 138 25.96 13.88 -46.49
N ALA A 139 26.99 13.16 -46.91
CA ALA A 139 28.27 13.09 -46.22
C ALA A 139 28.93 14.51 -46.11
N PRO A 140 29.53 14.85 -44.97
CA PRO A 140 30.21 16.13 -44.84
C PRO A 140 31.50 16.14 -45.68
N ALA A 141 31.67 17.22 -46.43
CA ALA A 141 32.87 17.50 -47.22
C ALA A 141 34.09 17.67 -46.30
N MET A 142 35.18 17.01 -46.67
CA MET A 142 36.48 17.16 -45.97
C MET A 142 37.00 18.58 -46.12
N PRO A 143 37.52 19.20 -45.04
CA PRO A 143 38.18 20.48 -45.13
C PRO A 143 39.56 20.37 -45.83
N PRO A 144 40.03 21.43 -46.53
CA PRO A 144 41.29 21.41 -47.25
C PRO A 144 42.48 21.31 -46.28
N LYS A 145 43.46 20.47 -46.69
CA LYS A 145 44.74 20.31 -45.98
C LYS A 145 45.49 21.62 -46.02
N THR A 146 45.61 22.32 -44.90
CA THR A 146 46.55 23.40 -44.70
C THR A 146 47.90 22.82 -44.28
N ASP A 147 48.89 22.96 -45.11
CA ASP A 147 50.29 22.64 -44.81
C ASP A 147 50.79 23.57 -43.68
N LYS A 148 50.83 23.02 -42.46
CA LYS A 148 51.53 23.65 -41.35
C LYS A 148 53.03 23.31 -41.49
N LYS A 149 53.83 24.29 -41.89
CA LYS A 149 55.27 24.29 -41.70
C LYS A 149 55.56 24.10 -40.21
N ILE A 150 56.02 22.92 -39.87
CA ILE A 150 56.54 22.64 -38.53
C ILE A 150 57.88 23.34 -38.37
N LEU A 151 57.84 24.44 -37.64
CA LEU A 151 59.05 25.12 -37.15
C LEU A 151 59.64 24.27 -36.03
N THR A 152 60.53 23.32 -36.34
CA THR A 152 61.28 22.56 -35.34
C THR A 152 62.36 23.49 -34.76
N SER A 153 62.02 24.29 -33.75
CA SER A 153 63.01 24.84 -32.85
C SER A 153 63.57 23.74 -31.98
N ARG A 154 64.78 23.25 -32.26
CA ARG A 154 65.54 22.41 -31.35
C ARG A 154 65.80 23.15 -30.05
N ILE A 155 64.94 23.01 -29.05
CA ILE A 155 65.26 23.40 -27.69
C ILE A 155 66.24 22.37 -27.15
N SER A 156 67.52 22.82 -27.06
CA SER A 156 68.55 22.03 -26.39
C SER A 156 68.28 22.10 -24.88
N ILE A 157 67.60 21.10 -24.36
CA ILE A 157 67.34 20.99 -22.92
C ILE A 157 68.53 20.35 -22.28
N SER A 158 69.32 21.10 -21.48
CA SER A 158 70.41 20.56 -20.67
C SER A 158 69.92 19.49 -19.74
N SER A 159 70.61 18.35 -19.66
CA SER A 159 70.23 17.16 -18.85
C SER A 159 69.99 17.49 -17.35
N LYS A 160 70.63 18.53 -16.83
CA LYS A 160 70.45 19.00 -15.45
C LYS A 160 69.04 19.62 -15.19
N ASN A 161 68.37 20.14 -16.24
CA ASN A 161 67.02 20.73 -16.10
C ASN A 161 65.92 19.63 -16.21
N ILE A 162 66.21 18.46 -16.79
CA ILE A 162 65.25 17.38 -16.93
C ILE A 162 65.00 16.70 -15.58
N THR A 163 66.02 16.50 -14.76
CA THR A 163 65.85 15.90 -13.42
C THR A 163 65.12 16.82 -12.48
N GLY A 164 65.37 18.12 -12.52
CA GLY A 164 64.60 19.12 -11.74
C GLY A 164 63.12 19.17 -12.15
N GLY A 165 62.83 19.11 -13.46
CA GLY A 165 61.46 19.10 -13.98
C GLY A 165 60.67 17.83 -13.58
N LEU A 166 61.32 16.67 -13.58
CA LEU A 166 60.69 15.41 -13.13
C LEU A 166 60.42 15.40 -11.64
N VAL A 167 61.28 15.94 -10.80
CA VAL A 167 61.05 16.05 -9.35
C VAL A 167 59.89 17.01 -9.05
N ILE A 168 59.81 18.16 -9.72
CA ILE A 168 58.68 19.10 -9.56
C ILE A 168 57.37 18.46 -10.06
N ALA A 169 57.36 17.80 -11.19
CA ALA A 169 56.19 17.08 -11.69
C ALA A 169 55.72 15.97 -10.72
N GLY A 170 56.67 15.23 -10.14
CA GLY A 170 56.40 14.20 -9.11
C GLY A 170 55.77 14.82 -7.85
N LEU A 171 56.33 15.94 -7.35
CA LEU A 171 55.75 16.66 -6.20
C LEU A 171 54.35 17.22 -6.47
N LEU A 172 54.12 17.76 -7.67
CA LEU A 172 52.80 18.24 -8.08
C LEU A 172 51.80 17.09 -8.21
N ALA A 173 52.22 15.93 -8.71
CA ALA A 173 51.36 14.72 -8.77
C ALA A 173 51.01 14.23 -7.36
N VAL A 174 51.97 14.17 -6.45
CA VAL A 174 51.72 13.79 -5.04
C VAL A 174 50.80 14.81 -4.36
N LEU A 175 51.03 16.09 -4.53
CA LEU A 175 50.17 17.15 -4.00
C LEU A 175 48.77 17.07 -4.60
N GLY A 176 48.66 16.86 -5.91
CA GLY A 176 47.37 16.65 -6.61
C GLY A 176 46.62 15.41 -6.09
N PHE A 177 47.35 14.34 -5.83
CA PHE A 177 46.78 13.12 -5.25
C PHE A 177 46.24 13.36 -3.80
N PHE A 178 47.02 14.07 -2.96
CA PHE A 178 46.56 14.43 -1.63
C PHE A 178 45.35 15.39 -1.67
N LEU A 179 45.36 16.37 -2.54
CA LEU A 179 44.21 17.28 -2.76
C LEU A 179 42.98 16.49 -3.26
N TYR A 180 43.18 15.52 -4.16
CA TYR A 180 42.12 14.63 -4.61
C TYR A 180 41.55 13.80 -3.46
N LEU A 181 42.39 13.17 -2.60
CA LEU A 181 41.94 12.42 -1.45
C LEU A 181 41.10 13.26 -0.46
N ILE A 182 41.46 14.54 -0.28
CA ILE A 182 40.71 15.48 0.57
C ILE A 182 39.40 15.91 -0.12
N ALA A 183 39.42 16.14 -1.41
CA ALA A 183 38.26 16.64 -2.16
C ALA A 183 37.25 15.55 -2.51
N ALA A 184 37.71 14.31 -2.78
CA ALA A 184 36.88 13.20 -3.25
C ALA A 184 35.63 12.96 -2.40
N PRO A 185 35.67 12.89 -1.06
CA PRO A 185 34.47 12.69 -0.22
C PRO A 185 33.49 13.86 -0.27
N HIS A 186 33.93 15.05 -0.70
CA HIS A 186 33.07 16.24 -0.80
C HIS A 186 32.48 16.45 -2.21
N MET A 187 33.04 15.79 -3.22
CA MET A 187 32.62 15.94 -4.63
C MET A 187 31.14 15.60 -4.86
N PRO A 188 30.56 14.52 -4.28
CA PRO A 188 29.14 14.21 -4.47
C PRO A 188 28.22 15.31 -3.92
N LYS A 189 28.54 15.88 -2.75
CA LYS A 189 27.76 16.98 -2.14
C LYS A 189 27.88 18.25 -2.97
N PHE A 190 29.07 18.55 -3.51
CA PHE A 190 29.29 19.69 -4.36
C PHE A 190 28.53 19.57 -5.68
N SER A 191 28.62 18.43 -6.36
CA SER A 191 27.88 18.17 -7.62
C SER A 191 26.37 18.28 -7.44
N LEU A 192 25.82 17.79 -6.32
CA LEU A 192 24.42 17.93 -5.97
C LEU A 192 24.02 19.41 -5.77
N LYS A 193 24.81 20.19 -5.01
CA LYS A 193 24.56 21.64 -4.83
C LYS A 193 24.54 22.38 -6.16
N MET A 194 25.48 22.05 -7.06
CA MET A 194 25.54 22.64 -8.42
C MET A 194 24.30 22.28 -9.25
N ALA A 195 23.84 21.02 -9.19
CA ALA A 195 22.60 20.57 -9.87
C ALA A 195 21.38 21.32 -9.33
N ALA A 196 21.24 21.42 -8.00
CA ALA A 196 20.15 22.14 -7.35
C ALA A 196 20.13 23.62 -7.73
N ASN A 197 21.29 24.30 -7.63
CA ASN A 197 21.42 25.71 -8.02
C ASN A 197 21.06 25.92 -9.50
N SER A 198 21.56 25.05 -10.38
CA SER A 198 21.29 25.11 -11.81
C SER A 198 19.81 24.95 -12.14
N TYR A 199 19.15 23.99 -11.51
CA TYR A 199 17.71 23.74 -11.68
C TYR A 199 16.85 24.90 -11.16
N LEU A 200 17.07 25.34 -9.92
CA LEU A 200 16.32 26.44 -9.30
C LEU A 200 16.52 27.75 -10.07
N LYS A 201 17.75 28.03 -10.55
CA LYS A 201 18.03 29.20 -11.37
C LYS A 201 17.29 29.20 -12.71
N ARG A 202 17.16 28.03 -13.37
CA ARG A 202 16.37 27.92 -14.60
C ARG A 202 14.88 28.14 -14.33
N LEU A 203 14.35 27.60 -13.26
CA LEU A 203 12.95 27.81 -12.86
C LEU A 203 12.67 29.28 -12.53
N SER A 204 13.52 29.93 -11.69
CA SER A 204 13.32 31.31 -11.26
C SER A 204 13.45 32.34 -12.39
N THR A 205 14.14 31.96 -13.47
CA THR A 205 14.30 32.79 -14.68
C THR A 205 13.37 32.41 -15.83
N GLY A 206 12.38 31.54 -15.61
CA GLY A 206 11.41 31.13 -16.63
C GLY A 206 11.97 30.24 -17.75
N ARG A 207 13.18 29.68 -17.58
CA ARG A 207 13.81 28.80 -18.57
C ARG A 207 13.36 27.35 -18.42
N TYR A 208 12.05 27.12 -18.57
CA TYR A 208 11.42 25.82 -18.25
C TYR A 208 11.86 24.68 -19.18
N ILE A 209 12.15 24.96 -20.46
CA ILE A 209 12.68 23.95 -21.39
C ILE A 209 14.04 23.44 -20.93
N GLU A 210 14.93 24.33 -20.46
CA GLU A 210 16.20 23.93 -19.93
C GLU A 210 16.08 23.22 -18.56
N ALA A 211 15.11 23.62 -17.73
CA ALA A 211 14.80 22.93 -16.49
C ALA A 211 14.30 21.51 -16.75
N TYR A 212 13.45 21.32 -17.77
CA TYR A 212 12.98 20.00 -18.21
C TYR A 212 14.15 19.07 -18.59
N SER A 213 15.20 19.57 -19.23
CA SER A 213 16.36 18.77 -19.60
C SER A 213 17.02 18.09 -18.39
N MET A 214 16.90 18.69 -17.20
CA MET A 214 17.46 18.20 -15.93
C MET A 214 16.57 17.21 -15.20
N LEU A 215 15.35 16.94 -15.69
CA LEU A 215 14.48 15.94 -15.08
C LEU A 215 15.03 14.52 -15.22
N SER A 216 14.66 13.66 -14.27
CA SER A 216 14.95 12.23 -14.33
C SER A 216 14.26 11.54 -15.51
N THR A 217 14.79 10.42 -15.95
CA THR A 217 14.25 9.62 -17.05
C THR A 217 12.81 9.19 -16.78
N ASN A 218 12.54 8.73 -15.55
CA ASN A 218 11.19 8.35 -15.13
C ASN A 218 10.22 9.53 -15.20
N SER A 219 10.67 10.71 -14.78
CA SER A 219 9.86 11.94 -14.82
C SER A 219 9.56 12.38 -16.26
N LYS A 220 10.52 12.31 -17.15
CA LYS A 220 10.33 12.62 -18.58
C LYS A 220 9.39 11.65 -19.26
N SER A 221 9.43 10.38 -18.89
CA SER A 221 8.48 9.37 -19.40
C SER A 221 7.04 9.58 -18.92
N ALA A 222 6.88 10.12 -17.71
CA ALA A 222 5.57 10.39 -17.11
C ALA A 222 4.99 11.75 -17.51
N CYS A 223 5.86 12.75 -17.80
CA CYS A 223 5.48 14.12 -18.09
C CYS A 223 6.15 14.59 -19.40
N PRO A 224 5.42 14.70 -20.53
CA PRO A 224 5.94 15.28 -21.76
C PRO A 224 6.40 16.72 -21.56
N MET A 225 7.43 17.14 -22.32
CA MET A 225 8.03 18.48 -22.19
C MET A 225 7.00 19.60 -22.31
N LYS A 226 6.08 19.52 -23.26
CA LYS A 226 5.02 20.52 -23.42
C LYS A 226 4.19 20.66 -22.16
N THR A 227 3.72 19.55 -21.60
CA THR A 227 2.93 19.52 -20.36
C THR A 227 3.68 20.14 -19.20
N TYR A 228 4.96 19.81 -19.06
CA TYR A 228 5.81 20.39 -18.02
C TYR A 228 5.95 21.91 -18.17
N VAL A 229 6.22 22.38 -19.40
CA VAL A 229 6.38 23.81 -19.69
C VAL A 229 5.06 24.56 -19.46
N ASP A 230 3.96 24.09 -20.00
CA ASP A 230 2.63 24.70 -19.85
C ASP A 230 2.24 24.81 -18.36
N TYR A 231 2.49 23.75 -17.61
CA TYR A 231 2.22 23.71 -16.17
C TYR A 231 3.06 24.74 -15.39
N ASN A 232 4.36 24.84 -15.66
CA ASN A 232 5.22 25.79 -14.99
C ASN A 232 4.91 27.24 -15.40
N ILE A 233 4.52 27.50 -16.65
CA ILE A 233 4.04 28.82 -17.09
C ILE A 233 2.75 29.18 -16.34
N GLN A 234 1.80 28.27 -16.25
CA GLN A 234 0.54 28.50 -15.54
C GLN A 234 0.77 28.80 -14.06
N TYR A 235 1.70 28.08 -13.44
CA TYR A 235 2.00 28.18 -12.02
C TYR A 235 2.84 29.41 -11.68
N TYR A 236 4.01 29.55 -12.31
CA TYR A 236 4.94 30.63 -12.02
C TYR A 236 4.62 31.94 -12.76
N GLY A 237 3.95 31.88 -13.91
CA GLY A 237 3.63 33.06 -14.70
C GLY A 237 2.62 34.02 -14.03
N LYS A 238 1.86 33.53 -13.04
CA LYS A 238 0.92 34.32 -12.22
C LYS A 238 1.47 34.65 -10.84
N ALA A 239 2.57 34.02 -10.44
CA ALA A 239 3.19 34.22 -9.13
C ALA A 239 4.10 35.46 -9.15
N PRO A 240 4.27 36.17 -8.03
CA PRO A 240 5.34 37.17 -7.88
C PRO A 240 6.72 36.54 -8.16
N SER A 241 7.69 37.37 -8.56
CA SER A 241 9.06 36.89 -8.71
C SER A 241 9.56 36.25 -7.41
N TRP A 242 10.31 35.17 -7.54
CA TRP A 242 10.85 34.49 -6.38
C TRP A 242 12.36 34.32 -6.48
N GLU A 243 12.99 34.27 -5.33
CA GLU A 243 14.43 34.18 -5.16
C GLU A 243 14.79 33.02 -4.23
N PHE A 244 15.99 32.49 -4.36
CA PHE A 244 16.51 31.43 -3.50
C PHE A 244 17.96 31.67 -3.11
N LYS A 245 18.34 31.11 -1.96
CA LYS A 245 19.72 31.17 -1.44
C LYS A 245 20.00 29.99 -0.48
N ASP A 246 21.21 29.94 0.06
CA ASP A 246 21.62 29.02 1.14
C ASP A 246 21.33 27.53 0.85
N ILE A 247 21.73 27.10 -0.36
CA ILE A 247 21.54 25.70 -0.80
C ILE A 247 22.46 24.78 0.00
N ASN A 248 21.86 23.86 0.77
CA ASN A 248 22.57 22.88 1.59
C ASN A 248 22.02 21.46 1.38
N VAL A 249 22.92 20.48 1.35
CA VAL A 249 22.53 19.07 1.35
C VAL A 249 21.95 18.74 2.71
N PHE A 250 20.70 18.28 2.73
CA PHE A 250 19.97 17.96 3.97
C PHE A 250 20.05 16.46 4.29
N ILE A 251 19.65 15.61 3.34
CA ILE A 251 19.79 14.15 3.42
C ILE A 251 20.47 13.70 2.13
N MET A 252 21.35 12.72 2.21
CA MET A 252 22.03 12.12 1.06
C MET A 252 22.17 10.62 1.26
N GLU A 253 21.53 9.88 0.38
CA GLU A 253 21.69 8.45 0.19
C GLU A 253 22.56 8.17 -1.06
N THR A 254 22.76 6.92 -1.42
CA THR A 254 23.61 6.54 -2.56
C THR A 254 23.11 7.13 -3.87
N ASP A 255 21.80 7.00 -4.15
CA ASP A 255 21.20 7.33 -5.44
C ASP A 255 20.08 8.37 -5.34
N ALA A 256 19.83 8.91 -4.15
CA ALA A 256 18.82 9.94 -3.91
C ALA A 256 19.27 10.92 -2.83
N ALA A 257 18.79 12.14 -2.91
CA ALA A 257 19.16 13.19 -1.96
C ALA A 257 18.07 14.24 -1.83
N MET A 258 18.01 14.88 -0.65
CA MET A 258 17.20 16.04 -0.38
C MET A 258 18.10 17.24 -0.13
N VAL A 259 17.81 18.34 -0.78
CA VAL A 259 18.49 19.63 -0.64
C VAL A 259 17.55 20.61 0.04
N ARG A 260 18.04 21.31 1.04
CA ARG A 260 17.36 22.40 1.73
C ARG A 260 17.86 23.74 1.22
N TYR A 261 16.97 24.69 1.01
CA TYR A 261 17.31 26.04 0.58
C TYR A 261 16.37 27.07 1.21
N GLN A 262 16.73 28.35 1.14
CA GLN A 262 15.86 29.45 1.52
C GLN A 262 15.14 29.97 0.28
N LEU A 263 13.80 30.11 0.38
CA LEU A 263 12.93 30.64 -0.66
C LEU A 263 12.27 31.92 -0.20
N ARG A 264 12.21 32.93 -1.08
CA ARG A 264 11.44 34.16 -0.89
C ARG A 264 10.58 34.42 -2.12
N VAL A 265 9.30 34.70 -1.92
CA VAL A 265 8.35 35.05 -2.97
C VAL A 265 7.97 36.52 -2.81
N GLY A 266 8.29 37.35 -3.81
CA GLY A 266 8.06 38.79 -3.74
C GLY A 266 8.73 39.43 -2.51
N THR A 267 7.90 40.07 -1.66
CA THR A 267 8.34 40.76 -0.42
C THR A 267 8.17 39.93 0.84
N GLU A 268 7.75 38.64 0.72
CA GLU A 268 7.58 37.76 1.86
C GLU A 268 8.89 37.46 2.60
N PRO A 269 8.85 37.07 3.88
CA PRO A 269 10.05 36.66 4.60
C PRO A 269 10.64 35.37 4.00
N TRP A 270 11.96 35.21 4.17
CA TRP A 270 12.65 33.98 3.79
C TRP A 270 12.09 32.79 4.55
N ARG A 271 11.74 31.73 3.81
CA ARG A 271 11.28 30.46 4.38
C ARG A 271 12.15 29.31 3.89
N THR A 272 12.25 28.28 4.74
CA THR A 272 12.95 27.06 4.36
C THR A 272 12.09 26.24 3.41
N ASP A 273 12.68 25.73 2.34
CA ASP A 273 12.05 24.83 1.40
C ASP A 273 13.00 23.69 1.01
N TYR A 274 12.47 22.63 0.42
CA TYR A 274 13.20 21.40 0.14
C TYR A 274 12.99 20.96 -1.30
N ILE A 275 14.01 20.34 -1.88
CA ILE A 275 13.97 19.82 -3.24
C ILE A 275 14.78 18.52 -3.33
N SER A 276 14.18 17.48 -3.90
CA SER A 276 14.78 16.17 -4.06
C SER A 276 15.54 16.04 -5.37
N PHE A 277 16.54 15.16 -5.38
CA PHE A 277 17.30 14.75 -6.56
C PHE A 277 17.52 13.25 -6.52
N VAL A 278 17.55 12.62 -7.69
CA VAL A 278 17.96 11.23 -7.88
C VAL A 278 19.18 11.16 -8.79
N LYS A 279 20.03 10.17 -8.58
CA LYS A 279 21.26 9.98 -9.33
C LYS A 279 21.03 9.01 -10.48
N GLU A 280 21.19 9.47 -11.71
CA GLU A 280 21.11 8.66 -12.93
C GLU A 280 22.41 8.81 -13.72
N HIS A 281 23.09 7.70 -14.04
CA HIS A 281 24.34 7.70 -14.79
C HIS A 281 25.37 8.70 -14.22
N ASP A 282 25.58 8.66 -12.91
CA ASP A 282 26.47 9.55 -12.14
C ASP A 282 26.12 11.05 -12.18
N ARG A 283 24.94 11.42 -12.64
CA ARG A 283 24.42 12.79 -12.64
C ARG A 283 23.21 12.94 -11.74
N TRP A 284 23.13 14.03 -11.02
CA TRP A 284 21.94 14.40 -10.25
C TRP A 284 20.88 14.96 -11.18
N THR A 285 19.71 14.31 -11.20
CA THR A 285 18.54 14.67 -11.98
C THR A 285 17.38 14.99 -11.05
N ARG A 286 16.43 15.82 -11.49
CA ARG A 286 15.27 16.23 -10.70
C ARG A 286 14.08 15.29 -10.94
N PRO A 287 13.55 14.61 -9.91
CA PRO A 287 12.25 13.93 -10.01
C PRO A 287 11.12 14.95 -10.15
N TYR A 288 10.15 14.66 -11.01
CA TYR A 288 8.93 15.45 -11.20
C TYR A 288 7.72 14.54 -11.09
N ILE A 289 7.02 14.63 -9.98
CA ILE A 289 6.04 13.62 -9.53
C ILE A 289 4.58 14.12 -9.53
N TRP A 290 4.35 15.41 -9.77
CA TRP A 290 3.06 16.07 -9.60
C TRP A 290 1.92 15.44 -10.40
N LEU A 291 2.19 14.93 -11.61
CA LEU A 291 1.19 14.31 -12.46
C LEU A 291 0.76 12.90 -12.01
N LEU A 292 1.43 12.34 -11.01
CA LEU A 292 1.12 11.00 -10.51
C LEU A 292 0.16 11.02 -9.31
N PHE A 293 -0.06 12.17 -8.66
CA PHE A 293 -0.91 12.26 -7.47
C PHE A 293 -2.39 12.07 -7.80
N ASP A 294 -2.96 12.84 -8.75
CA ASP A 294 -4.39 12.74 -9.10
C ASP A 294 -4.84 11.31 -9.50
N PRO A 295 -4.07 10.55 -10.31
CA PRO A 295 -4.41 9.17 -10.59
C PRO A 295 -4.43 8.27 -9.36
N ILE A 296 -3.51 8.47 -8.41
CA ILE A 296 -3.45 7.68 -7.17
C ILE A 296 -4.64 8.03 -6.27
N ASP A 297 -4.92 9.32 -6.07
CA ASP A 297 -6.06 9.79 -5.27
C ASP A 297 -7.38 9.28 -5.86
N THR A 298 -7.50 9.28 -7.18
CA THR A 298 -8.67 8.74 -7.87
C THR A 298 -8.81 7.23 -7.64
N ALA A 299 -7.72 6.48 -7.69
CA ALA A 299 -7.73 5.04 -7.47
C ALA A 299 -8.10 4.71 -6.02
N ILE A 300 -7.55 5.44 -5.04
CA ILE A 300 -7.87 5.29 -3.62
C ILE A 300 -9.35 5.63 -3.37
N ALA A 301 -9.85 6.74 -3.92
CA ALA A 301 -11.24 7.15 -3.76
C ALA A 301 -12.25 6.14 -4.35
N LYS A 302 -11.83 5.41 -5.40
CA LYS A 302 -12.61 4.30 -6.00
C LYS A 302 -12.39 2.96 -5.31
N GLN A 303 -11.57 2.91 -4.27
CA GLN A 303 -11.14 1.66 -3.60
C GLN A 303 -10.44 0.66 -4.56
N ASP A 304 -9.86 1.16 -5.65
CA ASP A 304 -9.03 0.36 -6.56
C ASP A 304 -7.59 0.30 -6.01
N TYR A 305 -7.44 -0.40 -4.89
CA TYR A 305 -6.17 -0.50 -4.18
C TYR A 305 -5.05 -1.18 -4.99
N PRO A 306 -5.31 -2.18 -5.85
CA PRO A 306 -4.29 -2.71 -6.76
C PRO A 306 -3.71 -1.64 -7.69
N GLN A 307 -4.56 -0.79 -8.28
CA GLN A 307 -4.13 0.30 -9.13
C GLN A 307 -3.40 1.39 -8.32
N ALA A 308 -3.93 1.74 -7.14
CA ALA A 308 -3.29 2.68 -6.23
C ALA A 308 -1.88 2.21 -5.84
N LEU A 309 -1.70 0.93 -5.48
CA LEU A 309 -0.40 0.36 -5.14
C LEU A 309 0.58 0.41 -6.33
N PHE A 310 0.13 0.05 -7.53
CA PHE A 310 0.96 0.12 -8.72
C PHE A 310 1.48 1.55 -8.98
N LEU A 311 0.59 2.54 -8.89
CA LEU A 311 0.94 3.94 -9.08
C LEU A 311 1.83 4.48 -7.95
N ALA A 312 1.56 4.10 -6.69
CA ALA A 312 2.36 4.47 -5.54
C ALA A 312 3.79 3.91 -5.63
N GLN A 313 3.96 2.66 -6.09
CA GLN A 313 5.27 2.08 -6.36
C GLN A 313 6.02 2.86 -7.44
N LYS A 314 5.35 3.20 -8.54
CA LYS A 314 5.96 4.03 -9.61
C LYS A 314 6.36 5.41 -9.08
N LEU A 315 5.51 6.03 -8.28
CA LEU A 315 5.77 7.32 -7.65
C LEU A 315 7.01 7.25 -6.73
N TYR A 316 7.06 6.25 -5.85
CA TYR A 316 8.18 6.04 -4.93
C TYR A 316 9.51 5.76 -5.66
N LEU A 317 9.48 4.95 -6.72
CA LEU A 317 10.66 4.70 -7.57
C LEU A 317 11.13 5.96 -8.31
N THR A 318 10.22 6.90 -8.58
CA THR A 318 10.57 8.16 -9.24
C THR A 318 11.21 9.14 -8.27
N ASP A 319 10.69 9.27 -7.05
CA ASP A 319 11.22 10.14 -6.00
C ASP A 319 11.16 9.47 -4.61
N PRO A 320 12.17 8.70 -4.23
CA PRO A 320 12.19 8.02 -2.93
C PRO A 320 12.44 8.96 -1.74
N MET A 321 12.83 10.23 -1.99
CA MET A 321 13.13 11.21 -0.95
C MET A 321 11.94 12.09 -0.56
N ASP A 322 10.94 12.24 -1.43
CA ASP A 322 9.74 12.98 -1.09
C ASP A 322 8.87 12.14 -0.11
N PRO A 323 8.54 12.67 1.10
CA PRO A 323 7.80 11.91 2.10
C PRO A 323 6.42 11.46 1.64
N ARG A 324 5.77 12.19 0.73
CA ARG A 324 4.45 11.84 0.19
C ARG A 324 4.48 10.54 -0.61
N THR A 325 5.59 10.27 -1.30
CA THR A 325 5.73 9.05 -2.10
C THR A 325 5.70 7.80 -1.23
N ALA A 326 6.37 7.83 -0.08
CA ALA A 326 6.30 6.79 0.93
C ALA A 326 4.92 6.75 1.61
N GLY A 327 4.25 7.91 1.79
CA GLY A 327 2.89 8.01 2.32
C GLY A 327 1.86 7.28 1.46
N TYR A 328 1.86 7.52 0.15
CA TYR A 328 0.99 6.78 -0.78
C TYR A 328 1.28 5.28 -0.78
N LEU A 329 2.55 4.91 -0.65
CA LEU A 329 2.94 3.50 -0.56
C LEU A 329 2.41 2.87 0.73
N CYS A 330 2.59 3.53 1.89
CA CYS A 330 2.05 3.12 3.19
C CYS A 330 0.55 2.82 3.11
N VAL A 331 -0.24 3.78 2.61
CA VAL A 331 -1.70 3.65 2.51
C VAL A 331 -2.10 2.51 1.56
N SER A 332 -1.49 2.47 0.37
CA SER A 332 -1.83 1.47 -0.63
C SER A 332 -1.46 0.05 -0.19
N GLU A 333 -0.31 -0.13 0.46
CA GLU A 333 0.11 -1.41 1.02
C GLU A 333 -0.78 -1.86 2.17
N PHE A 334 -1.19 -0.93 3.04
CA PHE A 334 -2.11 -1.22 4.14
C PHE A 334 -3.44 -1.76 3.63
N PHE A 335 -4.10 -1.05 2.71
CA PHE A 335 -5.39 -1.48 2.16
C PHE A 335 -5.31 -2.73 1.27
N MET A 336 -4.12 -3.03 0.73
CA MET A 336 -3.85 -4.31 0.06
C MET A 336 -3.60 -5.48 1.02
N GLY A 337 -3.56 -5.24 2.34
CA GLY A 337 -3.25 -6.25 3.35
C GLY A 337 -1.77 -6.66 3.39
N LEU A 338 -0.86 -5.87 2.82
CA LEU A 338 0.57 -6.09 2.82
C LEU A 338 1.21 -5.46 4.06
N TYR A 339 0.73 -5.87 5.25
CA TYR A 339 0.98 -5.17 6.51
C TYR A 339 2.47 -5.08 6.91
N ASP A 340 3.29 -6.08 6.61
CA ASP A 340 4.74 -5.99 6.87
C ASP A 340 5.37 -4.83 6.08
N LYS A 341 5.03 -4.71 4.80
CA LYS A 341 5.52 -3.62 3.94
C LYS A 341 4.93 -2.28 4.37
N ALA A 342 3.62 -2.24 4.63
CA ALA A 342 2.95 -1.04 5.10
C ALA A 342 3.59 -0.49 6.39
N ALA A 343 3.94 -1.35 7.34
CA ALA A 343 4.66 -0.93 8.55
C ALA A 343 5.99 -0.22 8.22
N ASP A 344 6.77 -0.75 7.28
CA ASP A 344 8.03 -0.13 6.88
C ASP A 344 7.83 1.19 6.13
N SER A 345 6.90 1.24 5.18
CA SER A 345 6.60 2.45 4.40
C SER A 345 6.00 3.55 5.26
N CYS A 346 5.04 3.21 6.17
CA CYS A 346 4.45 4.15 7.11
C CYS A 346 5.50 4.73 8.06
N ARG A 347 6.36 3.89 8.64
CA ARG A 347 7.46 4.33 9.51
C ARG A 347 8.43 5.26 8.78
N LYS A 348 8.75 4.96 7.50
CA LYS A 348 9.58 5.84 6.67
C LYS A 348 8.90 7.19 6.47
N THR A 349 7.61 7.19 6.15
CA THR A 349 6.81 8.42 5.98
C THR A 349 6.80 9.28 7.23
N ILE A 350 6.53 8.69 8.41
CA ILE A 350 6.51 9.39 9.69
C ILE A 350 7.86 10.07 9.95
N ARG A 351 8.97 9.32 9.85
CA ARG A 351 10.32 9.85 10.05
C ARG A 351 10.65 10.99 9.08
N SER A 352 10.26 10.83 7.82
CA SER A 352 10.49 11.86 6.81
C SER A 352 9.65 13.11 7.08
N ALA A 353 8.39 12.97 7.47
CA ALA A 353 7.53 14.10 7.82
C ALA A 353 8.00 14.86 9.08
N GLU A 354 8.60 14.16 10.05
CA GLU A 354 9.20 14.77 11.23
C GLU A 354 10.49 15.55 10.89
N ALA A 355 11.30 15.00 9.95
CA ALA A 355 12.56 15.65 9.54
C ALA A 355 12.31 16.91 8.70
N TYR A 356 11.36 16.90 7.79
CA TYR A 356 10.97 18.03 6.94
C TYR A 356 9.45 18.05 6.73
N PRO A 357 8.72 18.73 7.61
CA PRO A 357 7.26 18.72 7.66
C PRO A 357 6.65 19.55 6.51
N VAL A 358 6.98 19.20 5.26
CA VAL A 358 6.47 19.87 4.07
C VAL A 358 5.48 18.95 3.39
N GLY A 359 4.26 19.40 3.20
CA GLY A 359 3.26 18.71 2.39
C GLY A 359 2.35 17.74 3.15
N PHE A 360 2.42 17.68 4.48
CA PHE A 360 1.47 16.92 5.30
C PHE A 360 0.75 17.81 6.31
N SER A 361 -0.54 17.56 6.47
CA SER A 361 -1.34 18.05 7.59
C SER A 361 -1.11 17.20 8.84
N ALA A 362 -1.47 17.73 10.01
CA ALA A 362 -1.45 16.95 11.26
C ALA A 362 -2.37 15.72 11.20
N GLU A 363 -3.49 15.83 10.48
CA GLU A 363 -4.44 14.73 10.25
C GLU A 363 -3.81 13.60 9.41
N GLU A 364 -3.09 13.94 8.33
CA GLU A 364 -2.39 12.93 7.51
C GLU A 364 -1.30 12.20 8.31
N ILE A 365 -0.52 12.94 9.12
CA ILE A 365 0.50 12.35 10.00
C ILE A 365 -0.14 11.41 11.02
N PHE A 366 -1.30 11.79 11.58
CA PHE A 366 -2.07 10.92 12.47
C PHE A 366 -2.43 9.60 11.77
N TRP A 367 -2.96 9.65 10.54
CA TRP A 367 -3.36 8.45 9.81
C TRP A 367 -2.16 7.56 9.44
N PHE A 368 -1.00 8.11 9.10
CA PHE A 368 0.21 7.31 8.89
C PHE A 368 0.66 6.59 10.17
N LYS A 369 0.61 7.27 11.32
CA LYS A 369 0.91 6.66 12.62
C LYS A 369 -0.11 5.58 12.97
N PHE A 370 -1.39 5.81 12.69
CA PHE A 370 -2.44 4.83 12.87
C PHE A 370 -2.23 3.59 11.98
N TYR A 371 -1.99 3.78 10.68
CA TYR A 371 -1.72 2.64 9.77
C TYR A 371 -0.45 1.88 10.15
N TYR A 372 0.54 2.56 10.68
CA TYR A 372 1.74 1.91 11.23
C TYR A 372 1.38 1.01 12.42
N ALA A 373 0.69 1.55 13.43
CA ALA A 373 0.25 0.80 14.59
C ALA A 373 -0.65 -0.39 14.21
N ASP A 374 -1.61 -0.15 13.30
CA ASP A 374 -2.55 -1.17 12.86
C ASP A 374 -1.86 -2.26 12.02
N SER A 375 -0.87 -1.88 11.20
CA SER A 375 -0.01 -2.85 10.51
C SER A 375 0.75 -3.75 11.49
N LEU A 376 1.32 -3.18 12.56
CA LEU A 376 1.97 -3.96 13.63
C LEU A 376 1.00 -4.94 14.28
N ARG A 377 -0.25 -4.53 14.53
CA ARG A 377 -1.31 -5.40 15.07
C ARG A 377 -1.62 -6.57 14.12
N PHE A 378 -1.76 -6.31 12.82
CA PHE A 378 -2.03 -7.36 11.83
C PHE A 378 -0.88 -8.35 11.65
N VAL A 379 0.37 -7.92 11.82
CA VAL A 379 1.54 -8.82 11.82
C VAL A 379 1.83 -9.40 13.21
N GLN A 380 0.87 -9.31 14.14
CA GLN A 380 0.90 -9.88 15.48
C GLN A 380 2.00 -9.32 16.42
N LYS A 381 2.52 -8.15 16.12
CA LYS A 381 3.44 -7.40 17.00
C LYS A 381 2.63 -6.54 17.98
N PHE A 382 1.79 -7.20 18.79
CA PHE A 382 0.75 -6.55 19.58
C PHE A 382 1.28 -5.55 20.58
N GLU A 383 2.36 -5.84 21.31
CA GLU A 383 2.92 -4.92 22.31
C GLU A 383 3.40 -3.62 21.65
N LEU A 384 4.10 -3.71 20.50
CA LEU A 384 4.51 -2.52 19.75
C LEU A 384 3.31 -1.72 19.22
N ALA A 385 2.27 -2.41 18.75
CA ALA A 385 1.04 -1.74 18.32
C ALA A 385 0.36 -0.99 19.47
N LEU A 386 0.33 -1.59 20.68
CA LEU A 386 -0.24 -0.99 21.87
C LEU A 386 0.52 0.28 22.31
N ASP A 387 1.85 0.26 22.23
CA ASP A 387 2.68 1.42 22.50
C ASP A 387 2.36 2.58 21.53
N GLU A 388 2.30 2.29 20.22
CA GLU A 388 1.99 3.29 19.20
C GLU A 388 0.58 3.87 19.35
N TYR A 389 -0.45 3.04 19.60
CA TYR A 389 -1.80 3.53 19.93
C TYR A 389 -1.82 4.37 21.19
N GLY A 390 -1.01 3.98 22.21
CA GLY A 390 -0.88 4.73 23.44
C GLY A 390 -0.30 6.13 23.22
N GLU A 391 0.72 6.25 22.38
CA GLU A 391 1.32 7.55 22.02
C GLU A 391 0.33 8.42 21.20
N LEU A 392 -0.42 7.83 20.29
CA LEU A 392 -1.46 8.55 19.54
C LEU A 392 -2.54 9.12 20.46
N LEU A 393 -3.00 8.34 21.45
CA LEU A 393 -4.03 8.78 22.39
C LEU A 393 -3.57 9.87 23.37
N LYS A 394 -2.26 10.03 23.58
CA LYS A 394 -1.69 11.14 24.39
C LYS A 394 -1.67 12.46 23.62
N SER A 395 -1.80 12.44 22.29
CA SER A 395 -1.76 13.64 21.46
C SER A 395 -3.01 14.48 21.66
N GLN A 396 -2.84 15.77 21.95
CA GLN A 396 -3.95 16.72 22.11
C GLN A 396 -4.67 17.07 20.80
N THR A 397 -4.13 16.65 19.68
CA THR A 397 -4.67 16.97 18.33
C THR A 397 -5.65 15.93 17.82
N VAL A 398 -5.87 14.83 18.56
CA VAL A 398 -6.72 13.71 18.13
C VAL A 398 -8.19 14.04 18.32
N SER A 399 -8.96 14.00 17.25
CA SER A 399 -10.41 14.24 17.30
C SER A 399 -11.16 13.12 18.00
N THR A 400 -12.40 13.38 18.46
CA THR A 400 -13.25 12.36 19.10
C THR A 400 -13.48 11.14 18.20
N LYS A 401 -13.64 11.34 16.89
CA LYS A 401 -13.79 10.26 15.90
C LYS A 401 -12.53 9.38 15.82
N GLU A 402 -11.36 10.00 15.81
CA GLU A 402 -10.08 9.30 15.79
C GLU A 402 -9.85 8.54 17.11
N GLN A 403 -10.22 9.11 18.25
CA GLN A 403 -10.18 8.43 19.56
C GLN A 403 -11.04 7.17 19.56
N CYS A 404 -12.27 7.24 19.03
CA CYS A 404 -13.14 6.07 18.86
C CYS A 404 -12.40 4.94 18.10
N THR A 405 -11.81 5.25 16.94
CA THR A 405 -11.06 4.29 16.12
C THR A 405 -9.87 3.70 16.89
N LEU A 406 -9.12 4.55 17.60
CA LEU A 406 -7.97 4.10 18.38
C LEU A 406 -8.37 3.16 19.51
N PHE A 407 -9.42 3.46 20.27
CA PHE A 407 -9.89 2.59 21.35
C PHE A 407 -10.35 1.23 20.81
N LEU A 408 -11.10 1.21 19.69
CA LEU A 408 -11.54 -0.04 19.06
C LEU A 408 -10.37 -0.90 18.61
N SER A 409 -9.38 -0.30 17.92
CA SER A 409 -8.20 -1.04 17.42
C SER A 409 -7.28 -1.50 18.56
N ARG A 410 -7.11 -0.67 19.61
CA ARG A 410 -6.28 -1.03 20.77
C ARG A 410 -6.93 -2.14 21.60
N ALA A 411 -8.24 -2.12 21.76
CA ALA A 411 -8.96 -3.20 22.42
C ALA A 411 -8.81 -4.53 21.66
N ASP A 412 -8.82 -4.52 20.31
CA ASP A 412 -8.53 -5.71 19.52
C ASP A 412 -7.13 -6.28 19.84
N ALA A 413 -6.13 -5.42 19.96
CA ALA A 413 -4.77 -5.85 20.31
C ALA A 413 -4.72 -6.44 21.72
N TYR A 414 -5.37 -5.80 22.72
CA TYR A 414 -5.46 -6.31 24.07
C TYR A 414 -6.12 -7.68 24.16
N VAL A 415 -7.23 -7.91 23.41
CA VAL A 415 -7.90 -9.22 23.37
C VAL A 415 -6.98 -10.30 22.80
N LYS A 416 -6.16 -9.99 21.80
CA LYS A 416 -5.21 -10.95 21.20
C LYS A 416 -4.13 -11.43 22.16
N ILE A 417 -3.80 -10.64 23.17
CA ILE A 417 -2.84 -11.00 24.22
C ILE A 417 -3.52 -11.32 25.57
N ASN A 418 -4.84 -11.54 25.55
CA ASN A 418 -5.66 -11.91 26.71
C ASN A 418 -5.68 -10.87 27.84
N ARG A 419 -5.43 -9.58 27.55
CA ARG A 419 -5.59 -8.47 28.50
C ARG A 419 -7.02 -7.95 28.47
N TYR A 420 -7.97 -8.77 28.93
CA TYR A 420 -9.40 -8.50 28.79
C TYR A 420 -9.86 -7.27 29.58
N ASP A 421 -9.31 -7.01 30.75
CA ASP A 421 -9.66 -5.82 31.54
C ASP A 421 -9.28 -4.53 30.82
N SER A 422 -8.08 -4.50 30.21
CA SER A 422 -7.64 -3.34 29.41
C SER A 422 -8.49 -3.15 28.16
N ALA A 423 -8.92 -4.24 27.52
CA ALA A 423 -9.82 -4.18 26.38
C ALA A 423 -11.20 -3.64 26.78
N LEU A 424 -11.73 -4.05 27.92
CA LEU A 424 -13.01 -3.54 28.45
C LEU A 424 -12.92 -2.05 28.79
N ASP A 425 -11.83 -1.61 29.39
CA ASP A 425 -11.53 -0.19 29.66
C ASP A 425 -11.57 0.65 28.39
N ASP A 426 -10.97 0.15 27.31
CA ASP A 426 -10.99 0.85 26.03
C ASP A 426 -12.39 0.85 25.40
N MET A 427 -13.18 -0.22 25.55
CA MET A 427 -14.58 -0.22 25.11
C MET A 427 -15.44 0.77 25.86
N LEU A 428 -15.24 0.93 27.18
CA LEU A 428 -15.94 1.93 27.98
C LEU A 428 -15.61 3.37 27.52
N LYS A 429 -14.34 3.63 27.16
CA LYS A 429 -13.92 4.91 26.59
C LYS A 429 -14.48 5.11 25.19
N ALA A 430 -14.52 4.07 24.37
CA ALA A 430 -15.10 4.09 23.03
C ALA A 430 -16.61 4.40 23.08
N ASP A 431 -17.36 3.89 24.05
CA ASP A 431 -18.79 4.18 24.23
C ASP A 431 -19.04 5.69 24.38
N GLY A 432 -18.15 6.40 25.07
CA GLY A 432 -18.21 7.85 25.23
C GLY A 432 -17.71 8.68 24.03
N THR A 433 -16.98 8.07 23.09
CA THR A 433 -16.32 8.79 21.98
C THR A 433 -16.89 8.45 20.60
N CYS A 434 -17.46 7.26 20.41
CA CYS A 434 -18.03 6.82 19.14
C CYS A 434 -19.38 7.51 18.89
N ALA A 435 -19.44 8.44 17.94
CA ALA A 435 -20.64 9.22 17.67
C ALA A 435 -21.56 8.60 16.62
N ASP A 436 -21.00 7.86 15.65
CA ASP A 436 -21.77 7.24 14.58
C ASP A 436 -22.42 5.91 15.03
N GLU A 437 -23.59 5.61 14.47
CA GLU A 437 -24.39 4.45 14.86
C GLU A 437 -23.68 3.10 14.63
N PRO A 438 -22.99 2.86 13.51
CA PRO A 438 -22.26 1.60 13.32
C PRO A 438 -21.18 1.36 14.36
N SER A 439 -20.37 2.38 14.69
CA SER A 439 -19.31 2.27 15.70
C SER A 439 -19.88 2.02 17.09
N ARG A 440 -20.97 2.71 17.47
CA ARG A 440 -21.66 2.46 18.74
C ARG A 440 -22.24 1.05 18.82
N ALA A 441 -22.89 0.57 17.76
CA ALA A 441 -23.42 -0.79 17.72
C ALA A 441 -22.31 -1.85 17.91
N GLU A 442 -21.13 -1.61 17.32
CA GLU A 442 -19.97 -2.50 17.51
C GLU A 442 -19.44 -2.44 18.94
N VAL A 443 -19.34 -1.26 19.55
CA VAL A 443 -18.95 -1.11 20.97
C VAL A 443 -19.90 -1.90 21.87
N VAL A 444 -21.22 -1.69 21.73
CA VAL A 444 -22.25 -2.38 22.53
C VAL A 444 -22.16 -3.89 22.37
N LYS A 445 -22.00 -4.37 21.14
CA LYS A 445 -21.85 -5.79 20.83
C LYS A 445 -20.60 -6.38 21.51
N ARG A 446 -19.45 -5.70 21.44
CA ARG A 446 -18.19 -6.14 22.05
C ARG A 446 -18.26 -6.13 23.58
N MET A 447 -18.90 -5.10 24.16
CA MET A 447 -19.14 -5.07 25.61
C MET A 447 -20.00 -6.24 26.07
N ARG A 448 -21.08 -6.60 25.35
CA ARG A 448 -21.87 -7.79 25.63
C ARG A 448 -21.03 -9.07 25.60
N PHE A 449 -20.08 -9.18 24.66
CA PHE A 449 -19.17 -10.32 24.61
C PHE A 449 -18.29 -10.40 25.87
N MET A 450 -17.82 -9.27 26.36
CA MET A 450 -16.90 -9.20 27.52
C MET A 450 -17.65 -9.43 28.85
N ASN A 451 -18.88 -8.97 28.98
CA ASN A 451 -19.65 -9.01 30.24
C ASN A 451 -20.42 -10.31 30.47
N GLY A 452 -20.39 -11.25 29.53
CA GLY A 452 -21.12 -12.52 29.65
C GLY A 452 -22.58 -12.47 29.21
N ASP A 453 -23.03 -11.36 28.59
CA ASP A 453 -24.43 -11.17 28.14
C ASP A 453 -24.71 -11.79 26.76
N ALA A 454 -23.69 -12.37 26.12
CA ALA A 454 -23.79 -12.93 24.77
C ALA A 454 -23.87 -14.48 24.75
N ARG A 455 -24.46 -15.11 25.80
CA ARG A 455 -24.59 -16.58 25.88
C ARG A 455 -25.34 -17.17 24.68
N ALA A 456 -26.43 -16.53 24.27
CA ALA A 456 -27.20 -16.94 23.10
C ALA A 456 -26.40 -16.84 21.80
N ASP A 457 -25.58 -15.79 21.66
CA ASP A 457 -24.71 -15.61 20.52
C ASP A 457 -23.64 -16.72 20.46
N ALA A 458 -23.06 -17.08 21.61
CA ALA A 458 -22.08 -18.18 21.71
C ALA A 458 -22.70 -19.54 21.30
N VAL A 459 -23.92 -19.83 21.74
CA VAL A 459 -24.68 -21.03 21.31
C VAL A 459 -24.90 -20.98 19.80
N SER A 460 -25.45 -19.90 19.28
CA SER A 460 -25.72 -19.72 17.86
C SER A 460 -24.45 -19.86 17.00
N PHE A 461 -23.35 -19.32 17.48
CA PHE A 461 -22.06 -19.44 16.81
C PHE A 461 -21.58 -20.91 16.75
N ALA A 462 -21.61 -21.62 17.89
CA ALA A 462 -21.24 -23.03 17.93
C ALA A 462 -22.11 -23.88 17.00
N GLN A 463 -23.43 -23.65 16.99
CA GLN A 463 -24.39 -24.37 16.15
C GLN A 463 -24.11 -24.20 14.65
N ARG A 464 -23.76 -22.98 14.21
CA ARG A 464 -23.52 -22.63 12.80
C ARG A 464 -22.13 -22.99 12.31
N THR A 465 -21.19 -23.25 13.21
CA THR A 465 -19.82 -23.58 12.82
C THR A 465 -19.74 -24.97 12.21
N LYS A 466 -18.99 -25.08 11.11
CA LYS A 466 -18.63 -26.34 10.47
C LYS A 466 -17.41 -26.94 11.18
N PRO A 467 -17.47 -28.20 11.66
CA PRO A 467 -16.32 -28.84 12.30
C PRO A 467 -15.16 -29.08 11.33
N ARG A 468 -15.46 -29.29 10.06
CA ARG A 468 -14.54 -29.49 8.93
C ARG A 468 -15.22 -29.02 7.65
N THR A 469 -14.41 -28.76 6.61
CA THR A 469 -14.90 -28.28 5.30
C THR A 469 -15.85 -29.28 4.60
N ASP A 470 -15.66 -30.58 4.87
CA ASP A 470 -16.44 -31.67 4.30
C ASP A 470 -17.72 -31.98 5.09
N LEU A 471 -17.92 -31.35 6.25
CA LEU A 471 -19.08 -31.58 7.11
C LEU A 471 -20.03 -30.37 7.14
N PRO A 472 -21.33 -30.61 7.33
CA PRO A 472 -22.26 -29.52 7.59
C PRO A 472 -22.06 -28.91 8.99
N PRO A 473 -22.73 -27.78 9.31
CA PRO A 473 -22.69 -27.17 10.65
C PRO A 473 -23.12 -28.18 11.75
N PHE A 474 -22.61 -27.95 12.97
CA PHE A 474 -22.90 -28.84 14.11
C PHE A 474 -24.41 -29.06 14.36
N LEU A 475 -25.22 -28.01 14.20
CA LEU A 475 -26.68 -28.13 14.33
C LEU A 475 -27.26 -29.10 13.31
N GLU A 476 -26.80 -29.07 12.08
CA GLU A 476 -27.28 -29.95 11.01
C GLU A 476 -26.77 -31.38 11.18
N LEU A 477 -25.51 -31.54 11.59
CA LEU A 477 -24.97 -32.86 11.95
C LEU A 477 -25.87 -33.52 13.02
N ARG A 478 -26.16 -32.75 14.06
CA ARG A 478 -26.96 -33.23 15.17
C ARG A 478 -28.39 -33.58 14.75
N ARG A 479 -29.00 -32.77 13.90
CA ARG A 479 -30.31 -33.05 13.33
C ARG A 479 -30.34 -34.40 12.60
N LYS A 480 -29.35 -34.67 11.74
CA LYS A 480 -29.24 -35.97 11.04
C LYS A 480 -29.08 -37.15 11.99
N GLU A 481 -28.31 -37.02 13.07
CA GLU A 481 -28.14 -38.03 14.10
C GLU A 481 -29.47 -38.32 14.83
N LEU A 482 -30.24 -37.28 15.14
CA LEU A 482 -31.55 -37.40 15.78
C LEU A 482 -32.57 -38.05 14.83
N GLU A 483 -32.58 -37.67 13.57
CA GLU A 483 -33.44 -38.31 12.54
C GLU A 483 -33.13 -39.80 12.40
N ALA A 484 -31.86 -40.17 12.33
CA ALA A 484 -31.45 -41.59 12.31
C ALA A 484 -31.83 -42.34 13.60
N THR A 485 -31.79 -41.66 14.75
CA THR A 485 -32.20 -42.21 16.02
C THR A 485 -33.73 -42.42 16.08
N ALA A 486 -34.50 -41.43 15.60
CA ALA A 486 -35.96 -41.55 15.49
C ALA A 486 -36.40 -42.72 14.60
N ALA A 487 -35.73 -42.88 13.44
CA ALA A 487 -35.98 -44.00 12.53
C ALA A 487 -35.73 -45.38 13.21
N ARG A 488 -34.66 -45.46 14.03
CA ARG A 488 -34.36 -46.70 14.79
C ARG A 488 -35.36 -47.01 15.91
N LEU A 489 -35.82 -45.96 16.62
CA LEU A 489 -36.77 -46.12 17.72
C LEU A 489 -38.17 -46.50 17.24
N GLY A 490 -38.57 -46.02 16.10
CA GLY A 490 -39.89 -46.20 15.55
C GLY A 490 -41.00 -45.47 16.34
N PRO A 491 -42.23 -45.39 15.80
CA PRO A 491 -43.30 -44.54 16.36
C PRO A 491 -43.69 -44.88 17.80
N LYS A 492 -43.67 -46.17 18.17
CA LYS A 492 -44.05 -46.61 19.52
C LYS A 492 -43.10 -46.23 20.63
N ASN A 493 -41.83 -45.93 20.29
CA ASN A 493 -40.78 -45.67 21.26
C ASN A 493 -40.32 -44.20 21.27
N MET A 494 -41.04 -43.28 20.64
CA MET A 494 -40.69 -41.87 20.55
C MET A 494 -40.51 -41.16 21.91
N ARG A 495 -41.10 -41.69 23.00
CA ARG A 495 -40.89 -41.23 24.39
C ARG A 495 -39.43 -41.35 24.84
N TYR A 496 -38.62 -42.21 24.22
CA TYR A 496 -37.19 -42.39 24.47
C TYR A 496 -36.30 -41.57 23.55
N MET A 497 -36.91 -40.72 22.69
CA MET A 497 -36.16 -39.81 21.81
C MET A 497 -35.35 -38.85 22.64
N PRO A 498 -34.04 -38.73 22.37
CA PRO A 498 -33.20 -37.77 23.07
C PRO A 498 -33.65 -36.33 22.84
N LYS A 499 -33.59 -35.52 23.89
CA LYS A 499 -33.81 -34.07 23.83
C LYS A 499 -32.49 -33.37 23.96
N ASP A 500 -32.23 -32.48 23.04
CA ASP A 500 -31.00 -31.67 23.04
C ASP A 500 -31.21 -30.34 23.75
N ASN A 501 -30.25 -29.97 24.58
CA ASN A 501 -30.21 -28.72 25.29
C ASN A 501 -28.81 -28.06 25.10
N TRP A 502 -28.79 -26.92 24.42
CA TRP A 502 -27.57 -26.13 24.23
C TRP A 502 -27.46 -25.10 25.34
N VAL A 503 -26.36 -25.14 26.08
CA VAL A 503 -26.13 -24.25 27.23
C VAL A 503 -24.77 -23.56 27.05
N ALA A 504 -24.73 -22.25 27.30
CA ALA A 504 -23.48 -21.51 27.37
C ALA A 504 -23.22 -20.94 28.76
N ALA A 505 -21.97 -21.06 29.21
CA ALA A 505 -21.46 -20.42 30.40
C ALA A 505 -20.37 -19.43 30.02
N HIS A 506 -20.43 -18.21 30.54
CA HIS A 506 -19.36 -17.23 30.42
C HIS A 506 -18.16 -17.68 31.26
N LEU A 507 -16.96 -17.52 30.75
CA LEU A 507 -15.71 -17.84 31.45
C LEU A 507 -14.98 -16.59 31.86
N THR A 508 -14.38 -15.91 30.88
CA THR A 508 -13.65 -14.64 31.12
C THR A 508 -13.59 -13.85 29.81
N GLY A 509 -13.69 -12.53 29.87
CA GLY A 509 -13.68 -11.68 28.69
C GLY A 509 -14.64 -12.19 27.61
N PRO A 510 -14.22 -12.35 26.34
CA PRO A 510 -15.10 -12.82 25.28
C PRO A 510 -15.22 -14.36 25.17
N GLU A 511 -14.77 -15.09 26.17
CA GLU A 511 -14.71 -16.55 26.16
C GLU A 511 -15.92 -17.21 26.81
N TYR A 512 -16.47 -18.17 26.11
CA TYR A 512 -17.64 -18.94 26.51
C TYR A 512 -17.38 -20.44 26.38
N ARG A 513 -17.90 -21.20 27.36
CA ARG A 513 -18.02 -22.64 27.30
C ARG A 513 -19.42 -22.98 26.81
N VAL A 514 -19.55 -23.61 25.63
CA VAL A 514 -20.83 -24.04 25.07
C VAL A 514 -20.90 -25.57 25.15
N VAL A 515 -21.96 -26.09 25.72
CA VAL A 515 -22.17 -27.52 25.87
C VAL A 515 -23.50 -27.94 25.24
N LEU A 516 -23.47 -28.93 24.38
CA LEU A 516 -24.67 -29.65 23.95
C LEU A 516 -24.89 -30.81 24.92
N ARG A 517 -25.93 -30.71 25.74
CA ARG A 517 -26.43 -31.79 26.61
C ARG A 517 -27.54 -32.53 25.95
N GLN A 518 -27.46 -33.83 26.00
CA GLN A 518 -28.51 -34.74 25.58
C GLN A 518 -29.16 -35.32 26.81
N GLU A 519 -30.47 -35.19 26.92
CA GLU A 519 -31.29 -35.85 27.93
C GLU A 519 -32.11 -36.97 27.27
N SER A 520 -32.04 -38.19 27.80
CA SER A 520 -32.80 -39.33 27.29
C SER A 520 -33.35 -40.17 28.44
N LEU A 521 -34.55 -40.65 28.29
CA LEU A 521 -35.14 -41.59 29.25
C LEU A 521 -34.54 -42.98 29.02
N ASN A 522 -33.89 -43.52 30.06
CA ASN A 522 -33.35 -44.86 30.00
C ASN A 522 -34.46 -45.91 30.01
N GLN A 523 -34.49 -46.81 29.05
CA GLN A 523 -35.55 -47.83 28.90
C GLN A 523 -35.57 -48.83 30.06
N ARG A 524 -34.42 -49.10 30.67
CA ARG A 524 -34.30 -50.12 31.75
C ARG A 524 -34.56 -49.49 33.13
N THR A 525 -33.93 -48.37 33.43
CA THR A 525 -34.00 -47.73 34.76
C THR A 525 -35.18 -46.79 34.91
N ARG A 526 -35.78 -46.33 33.78
CA ARG A 526 -36.81 -45.29 33.71
C ARG A 526 -36.38 -43.94 34.31
N GLN A 527 -35.05 -43.73 34.44
CA GLN A 527 -34.46 -42.48 34.89
C GLN A 527 -33.97 -41.66 33.68
N ASN A 528 -33.87 -40.35 33.84
CA ASN A 528 -33.30 -39.50 32.85
C ASN A 528 -31.78 -39.59 32.90
N ASP A 529 -31.17 -40.06 31.82
CA ASP A 529 -29.72 -39.99 31.62
C ASP A 529 -29.37 -38.67 30.93
N VAL A 530 -28.39 -37.95 31.49
CA VAL A 530 -27.85 -36.71 30.92
C VAL A 530 -26.43 -36.97 30.43
N LYS A 531 -26.16 -36.66 29.18
CA LYS A 531 -24.86 -36.86 28.55
C LYS A 531 -24.41 -35.58 27.82
N ASN A 532 -23.16 -35.18 28.00
CA ASN A 532 -22.55 -34.15 27.12
C ASN A 532 -22.22 -34.82 25.78
N VAL A 533 -22.70 -34.22 24.68
CA VAL A 533 -22.45 -34.70 23.31
C VAL A 533 -21.27 -33.92 22.70
N TYR A 534 -21.31 -32.62 22.86
CA TYR A 534 -20.24 -31.72 22.42
C TYR A 534 -19.96 -30.71 23.52
N GLU A 535 -18.69 -30.36 23.67
CA GLU A 535 -18.23 -29.24 24.48
C GLU A 535 -17.28 -28.36 23.65
N PHE A 536 -17.56 -27.06 23.60
CA PHE A 536 -16.80 -26.05 22.83
C PHE A 536 -16.26 -24.96 23.75
N MET A 537 -15.06 -24.49 23.42
CA MET A 537 -14.55 -23.20 23.84
C MET A 537 -14.74 -22.23 22.68
N VAL A 538 -15.49 -21.16 22.92
CA VAL A 538 -15.87 -20.15 21.92
C VAL A 538 -15.33 -18.81 22.38
N ASN A 539 -14.60 -18.11 21.52
CA ASN A 539 -14.23 -16.72 21.71
C ASN A 539 -15.01 -15.87 20.69
N LEU A 540 -16.01 -15.14 21.17
CA LEU A 540 -16.92 -14.36 20.31
C LEU A 540 -16.27 -13.15 19.66
N TRP A 541 -15.20 -12.62 20.26
CA TRP A 541 -14.48 -11.47 19.71
C TRP A 541 -13.64 -11.86 18.50
N THR A 542 -12.90 -12.96 18.63
CA THR A 542 -11.99 -13.42 17.57
C THR A 542 -12.69 -14.34 16.55
N GLY A 543 -13.93 -14.75 16.82
CA GLY A 543 -14.61 -15.79 16.05
C GLY A 543 -13.93 -17.16 16.15
N GLY A 544 -13.14 -17.38 17.22
CA GLY A 544 -12.47 -18.65 17.46
C GLY A 544 -13.39 -19.68 18.11
N ILE A 545 -13.36 -20.91 17.63
CA ILE A 545 -14.03 -22.04 18.27
C ILE A 545 -13.12 -23.25 18.29
N ARG A 546 -13.10 -23.95 19.45
CA ARG A 546 -12.37 -25.20 19.62
C ARG A 546 -13.28 -26.24 20.24
N LEU A 547 -13.43 -27.39 19.58
CA LEU A 547 -14.09 -28.56 20.15
C LEU A 547 -13.15 -29.13 21.24
N LYS A 548 -13.66 -29.22 22.47
CA LYS A 548 -12.95 -29.79 23.62
C LYS A 548 -13.32 -31.26 23.80
N GLU A 549 -14.60 -31.57 23.73
CA GLU A 549 -15.14 -32.92 23.84
C GLU A 549 -16.18 -33.16 22.74
N GLY A 550 -16.24 -34.39 22.23
CA GLY A 550 -17.21 -34.85 21.24
C GLY A 550 -16.54 -35.67 20.11
N VAL A 551 -17.34 -36.54 19.49
CA VAL A 551 -16.89 -37.41 18.41
C VAL A 551 -17.44 -36.90 17.09
N LEU A 552 -16.54 -36.62 16.15
CA LEU A 552 -16.89 -36.23 14.78
C LEU A 552 -17.00 -37.46 13.88
N PRO A 553 -17.85 -37.43 12.86
CA PRO A 553 -17.87 -38.48 11.84
C PRO A 553 -16.49 -38.70 11.22
N PRO A 554 -16.13 -39.95 10.89
CA PRO A 554 -14.86 -40.22 10.22
C PRO A 554 -14.79 -39.47 8.88
N LYS A 555 -13.58 -39.14 8.44
CA LYS A 555 -13.37 -38.59 7.07
C LYS A 555 -13.86 -39.64 6.08
N GLN A 556 -14.77 -39.25 5.20
CA GLN A 556 -15.08 -40.08 4.05
C GLN A 556 -13.81 -40.23 3.21
N ALA A 557 -13.39 -41.46 2.95
CA ALA A 557 -12.31 -41.72 2.01
C ALA A 557 -12.72 -41.10 0.67
N ALA A 558 -11.78 -40.37 0.06
CA ALA A 558 -12.02 -39.86 -1.30
C ALA A 558 -12.42 -41.02 -2.19
N PRO A 559 -13.47 -40.88 -3.03
CA PRO A 559 -13.83 -41.94 -3.95
C PRO A 559 -12.58 -42.28 -4.79
N VAL A 560 -12.13 -43.53 -4.71
CA VAL A 560 -11.08 -44.03 -5.58
C VAL A 560 -11.63 -43.90 -7.00
N GLN A 561 -11.10 -42.95 -7.74
CA GLN A 561 -11.39 -42.83 -9.16
C GLN A 561 -10.88 -44.10 -9.83
N LYS A 562 -11.86 -44.95 -10.24
CA LYS A 562 -11.60 -46.14 -11.07
C LYS A 562 -11.37 -45.73 -12.50
#